data_d66246e1c91f69cf4e3accaff24b632a
#
_entry.id   d66246e1c91f69cf4e3accaff24b632a
#
_cell.length_a   1.000
_cell.length_b   1.000
_cell.length_c   1.000
_cell.angle_alpha   90.00
_cell.angle_beta   90.00
_cell.angle_gamma   90.00
#
_symmetry.space_group_name_H-M   'P 1'
#
loop_
_entity.id
_entity.type
_entity.pdbx_description
1 polymer ?
#
loop_
_entity_poly.entity_id
_entity_poly.type
_entity_poly.pdbx_seq_one_letter_code
_entity_poly.pdbx_strand_id
1 'polypeptide(L)'
;MKKQQTHTIQRSLSKIVVNAGVGRLRSMQQFDDKILPEIEKELAIITGQKPAERKAKKSISTFKIREGEVVGLQITLRKQRMYDFLSKIANVVLPRVKDFRGLALSNVDHDGNLNIGFRDQLVFPEINPEKSRVSFGIQVTVVPKERNREGAIDLYRSHGVPLRRSDK
;
A
#
# COMPACT_ATOMS: atom_id res chain seq x y z
N MET A 1 -32.63 1.15 -4.84
CA MET A 1 -31.94 0.24 -3.92
C MET A 1 -30.39 0.27 -3.95
N LYS A 2 -29.69 0.70 -5.04
CA LYS A 2 -28.21 0.74 -5.11
C LYS A 2 -27.54 1.84 -4.24
N LYS A 3 -28.18 2.98 -3.97
CA LYS A 3 -27.58 4.09 -3.19
C LYS A 3 -27.45 3.83 -1.68
N GLN A 4 -28.31 3.01 -1.09
CA GLN A 4 -28.25 2.71 0.37
C GLN A 4 -27.14 1.70 0.70
N GLN A 5 -26.86 0.73 -0.18
CA GLN A 5 -25.76 -0.21 0.03
C GLN A 5 -24.38 0.47 0.00
N THR A 6 -24.21 1.48 -0.87
CA THR A 6 -22.93 2.23 -0.97
C THR A 6 -22.62 3.00 0.33
N HIS A 7 -23.61 3.55 1.03
CA HIS A 7 -23.42 4.30 2.28
C HIS A 7 -23.05 3.42 3.49
N THR A 8 -23.57 2.20 3.56
CA THR A 8 -23.26 1.25 4.65
C THR A 8 -21.86 0.67 4.46
N ILE A 9 -21.49 0.36 3.23
CA ILE A 9 -20.16 -0.13 2.83
C ILE A 9 -19.08 0.92 3.14
N GLN A 10 -19.34 2.21 2.89
CA GLN A 10 -18.40 3.31 3.17
C GLN A 10 -18.06 3.51 4.67
N ARG A 11 -18.81 2.92 5.60
CA ARG A 11 -18.56 3.05 7.05
C ARG A 11 -17.73 1.90 7.64
N SER A 12 -17.41 0.88 6.87
CA SER A 12 -16.82 -0.38 7.36
C SER A 12 -15.30 -0.39 7.42
N LEU A 13 -14.61 0.51 6.69
CA LEU A 13 -13.16 0.65 6.75
C LEU A 13 -12.74 1.81 7.67
N SER A 14 -11.60 1.63 8.33
CA SER A 14 -10.99 2.63 9.22
C SER A 14 -9.98 3.50 8.50
N LYS A 15 -9.02 2.88 7.83
CA LYS A 15 -7.91 3.53 7.12
C LYS A 15 -7.26 2.57 6.13
N ILE A 16 -6.52 3.14 5.18
CA ILE A 16 -5.52 2.42 4.40
C ILE A 16 -4.16 3.01 4.72
N VAL A 17 -3.19 2.16 5.00
CA VAL A 17 -1.80 2.55 5.23
C VAL A 17 -0.97 2.05 4.06
N VAL A 18 -0.27 2.97 3.41
CA VAL A 18 0.67 2.67 2.32
C VAL A 18 2.07 2.89 2.86
N ASN A 19 2.92 1.88 2.79
CA ASN A 19 4.29 1.91 3.24
C ASN A 19 5.25 1.61 2.09
N ALA A 20 6.33 2.37 2.01
CA ALA A 20 7.47 2.07 1.15
C ALA A 20 8.75 2.02 1.99
N GLY A 21 9.43 0.88 1.96
CA GLY A 21 10.71 0.69 2.64
C GLY A 21 11.85 1.18 1.77
N VAL A 22 12.55 2.23 2.19
CA VAL A 22 13.65 2.85 1.44
C VAL A 22 15.02 2.59 2.05
N GLY A 23 15.09 1.87 3.18
CA GLY A 23 16.35 1.62 3.90
C GLY A 23 17.44 0.96 3.06
N ARG A 24 17.09 0.05 2.13
CA ARG A 24 18.05 -0.59 1.21
C ARG A 24 18.63 0.37 0.19
N LEU A 25 17.88 1.40 -0.18
CA LEU A 25 18.29 2.37 -1.21
C LEU A 25 19.26 3.43 -0.66
N ARG A 26 19.42 3.51 0.67
CA ARG A 26 20.36 4.47 1.29
C ARG A 26 21.82 4.26 0.90
N SER A 27 22.19 3.07 0.49
CA SER A 27 23.55 2.81 -0.03
C SER A 27 23.83 3.47 -1.38
N MET A 28 22.80 3.96 -2.05
CA MET A 28 22.93 4.64 -3.33
C MET A 28 23.46 6.07 -3.13
N GLN A 29 24.29 6.52 -4.07
CA GLN A 29 24.82 7.88 -4.04
C GLN A 29 23.69 8.91 -4.17
N GLN A 30 23.81 10.02 -3.44
CA GLN A 30 22.83 11.14 -3.45
C GLN A 30 21.41 10.69 -3.06
N PHE A 31 21.30 9.74 -2.14
CA PHE A 31 20.00 9.23 -1.69
C PHE A 31 19.09 10.34 -1.15
N ASP A 32 19.57 11.12 -0.18
CA ASP A 32 18.76 12.13 0.49
C ASP A 32 18.41 13.32 -0.44
N ASP A 33 19.32 13.66 -1.38
CA ASP A 33 19.16 14.84 -2.24
C ASP A 33 18.35 14.57 -3.51
N LYS A 34 18.40 13.35 -4.05
CA LYS A 34 17.79 13.01 -5.34
C LYS A 34 16.80 11.87 -5.27
N ILE A 35 17.19 10.75 -4.65
CA ILE A 35 16.41 9.52 -4.69
C ILE A 35 15.18 9.62 -3.78
N LEU A 36 15.36 10.07 -2.54
CA LEU A 36 14.26 10.19 -1.59
C LEU A 36 13.15 11.16 -2.06
N PRO A 37 13.46 12.37 -2.58
CA PRO A 37 12.45 13.26 -3.13
C PRO A 37 11.71 12.70 -4.35
N GLU A 38 12.40 11.90 -5.18
CA GLU A 38 11.78 11.24 -6.34
C GLU A 38 10.74 10.20 -5.87
N ILE A 39 11.11 9.35 -4.90
CA ILE A 39 10.20 8.35 -4.31
C ILE A 39 9.01 9.04 -3.62
N GLU A 40 9.24 10.13 -2.88
CA GLU A 40 8.17 10.91 -2.26
C GLU A 40 7.17 11.44 -3.30
N LYS A 41 7.69 11.97 -4.40
CA LYS A 41 6.87 12.49 -5.50
C LYS A 41 6.05 11.38 -6.16
N GLU A 42 6.66 10.24 -6.45
CA GLU A 42 5.96 9.09 -7.03
C GLU A 42 4.86 8.57 -6.11
N LEU A 43 5.15 8.41 -4.81
CA LEU A 43 4.15 8.01 -3.82
C LEU A 43 3.02 9.03 -3.70
N ALA A 44 3.34 10.33 -3.78
CA ALA A 44 2.32 11.38 -3.77
C ALA A 44 1.42 11.31 -5.01
N ILE A 45 1.97 11.01 -6.18
CA ILE A 45 1.19 10.81 -7.42
C ILE A 45 0.28 9.57 -7.29
N ILE A 46 0.80 8.45 -6.78
CA ILE A 46 0.05 7.21 -6.59
C ILE A 46 -1.12 7.39 -5.63
N THR A 47 -0.91 8.09 -4.51
CA THR A 47 -1.88 8.15 -3.41
C THR A 47 -2.68 9.44 -3.34
N GLY A 48 -2.27 10.46 -4.06
CA GLY A 48 -2.85 11.81 -3.98
C GLY A 48 -2.55 12.54 -2.66
N GLN A 49 -1.54 12.07 -1.88
CA GLN A 49 -1.18 12.65 -0.59
C GLN A 49 0.33 12.56 -0.35
N LYS A 50 0.93 13.63 0.17
CA LYS A 50 2.36 13.65 0.52
C LYS A 50 2.67 12.58 1.60
N PRO A 51 3.71 11.76 1.41
CA PRO A 51 4.14 10.79 2.40
C PRO A 51 4.77 11.46 3.63
N ALA A 52 4.70 10.77 4.76
CA ALA A 52 5.40 11.10 5.98
C ALA A 52 6.66 10.23 6.09
N GLU A 53 7.79 10.84 6.35
CA GLU A 53 9.04 10.13 6.60
C GLU A 53 8.97 9.30 7.89
N ARG A 54 9.56 8.11 7.84
CA ARG A 54 9.75 7.23 8.99
C ARG A 54 11.23 7.04 9.23
N LYS A 55 11.70 7.61 10.34
CA LYS A 55 13.10 7.62 10.76
C LYS A 55 13.42 6.38 11.60
N ALA A 56 14.65 5.89 11.48
CA ALA A 56 15.15 4.81 12.31
C ALA A 56 15.20 5.23 13.78
N LYS A 57 14.66 4.39 14.66
CA LYS A 57 14.65 4.63 16.12
C LYS A 57 15.93 4.17 16.81
N LYS A 58 16.70 3.32 16.15
CA LYS A 58 17.98 2.77 16.64
C LYS A 58 18.93 2.57 15.49
N SER A 59 20.21 2.69 15.75
CA SER A 59 21.25 2.35 14.77
C SER A 59 21.35 0.84 14.61
N ILE A 60 21.46 0.35 13.37
CA ILE A 60 21.62 -1.06 13.03
C ILE A 60 22.86 -1.20 12.16
N SER A 61 23.94 -1.71 12.75
CA SER A 61 25.25 -1.81 12.07
C SER A 61 25.23 -2.74 10.84
N THR A 62 24.49 -3.85 10.92
CA THR A 62 24.35 -4.82 9.81
C THR A 62 23.80 -4.20 8.53
N PHE A 63 22.93 -3.21 8.63
CA PHE A 63 22.32 -2.51 7.50
C PHE A 63 22.91 -1.12 7.26
N LYS A 64 23.96 -0.73 8.01
CA LYS A 64 24.59 0.59 7.96
C LYS A 64 23.58 1.74 8.13
N ILE A 65 22.56 1.53 8.96
CA ILE A 65 21.53 2.52 9.27
C ILE A 65 21.88 3.18 10.60
N ARG A 66 21.87 4.50 10.63
CA ARG A 66 22.04 5.31 11.85
C ARG A 66 20.68 5.77 12.37
N GLU A 67 20.61 5.98 13.68
CA GLU A 67 19.43 6.59 14.30
C GLU A 67 19.12 7.96 13.68
N GLY A 68 17.84 8.25 13.47
CA GLY A 68 17.39 9.48 12.83
C GLY A 68 17.34 9.45 11.30
N GLU A 69 17.95 8.48 10.65
CA GLU A 69 17.92 8.37 9.19
C GLU A 69 16.56 7.89 8.67
N VAL A 70 16.12 8.42 7.51
CA VAL A 70 14.86 8.02 6.87
C VAL A 70 15.01 6.61 6.32
N VAL A 71 14.21 5.67 6.80
CA VAL A 71 14.22 4.26 6.40
C VAL A 71 12.93 3.83 5.73
N GLY A 72 11.91 4.66 5.75
CA GLY A 72 10.62 4.38 5.13
C GLY A 72 9.78 5.63 4.92
N LEU A 73 8.82 5.50 4.03
CA LEU A 73 7.79 6.49 3.77
C LEU A 73 6.43 5.89 4.05
N GLN A 74 5.56 6.65 4.70
CA GLN A 74 4.23 6.16 5.07
C GLN A 74 3.15 7.17 4.72
N ILE A 75 2.04 6.67 4.17
CA ILE A 75 0.84 7.45 3.89
C ILE A 75 -0.34 6.77 4.57
N THR A 76 -1.21 7.57 5.19
CA THR A 76 -2.44 7.07 5.79
C THR A 76 -3.63 7.74 5.10
N LEU A 77 -4.39 6.96 4.35
CA LEU A 77 -5.58 7.40 3.64
C LEU A 77 -6.81 7.13 4.49
N ARG A 78 -7.75 8.08 4.50
CA ARG A 78 -9.01 8.01 5.23
C ARG A 78 -10.15 8.58 4.39
N LYS A 79 -11.39 8.30 4.81
CA LYS A 79 -12.63 8.82 4.18
C LYS A 79 -12.66 8.47 2.68
N GLN A 80 -13.07 9.41 1.83
CA GLN A 80 -13.25 9.19 0.40
C GLN A 80 -11.99 8.72 -0.30
N ARG A 81 -10.84 9.35 -0.03
CA ARG A 81 -9.54 8.97 -0.62
C ARG A 81 -9.17 7.50 -0.40
N MET A 82 -9.55 6.96 0.75
CA MET A 82 -9.33 5.55 1.09
C MET A 82 -10.14 4.62 0.16
N TYR A 83 -11.42 4.92 -0.07
CA TYR A 83 -12.28 4.10 -0.94
C TYR A 83 -11.89 4.20 -2.41
N ASP A 84 -11.56 5.41 -2.88
CA ASP A 84 -11.08 5.64 -4.23
C ASP A 84 -9.78 4.87 -4.48
N PHE A 85 -8.87 4.87 -3.51
CA PHE A 85 -7.62 4.13 -3.58
C PHE A 85 -7.84 2.61 -3.57
N LEU A 86 -8.74 2.09 -2.73
CA LEU A 86 -9.10 0.67 -2.72
C LEU A 86 -9.71 0.24 -4.05
N SER A 87 -10.64 1.03 -4.58
CA SER A 87 -11.25 0.78 -5.88
C SER A 87 -10.22 0.79 -7.01
N LYS A 88 -9.27 1.70 -6.98
CA LYS A 88 -8.14 1.74 -7.92
C LYS A 88 -7.29 0.47 -7.83
N ILE A 89 -6.94 0.03 -6.62
CA ILE A 89 -6.17 -1.20 -6.43
C ILE A 89 -6.94 -2.40 -7.01
N ALA A 90 -8.20 -2.57 -6.64
CA ALA A 90 -8.99 -3.74 -7.04
C ALA A 90 -9.23 -3.81 -8.55
N ASN A 91 -9.56 -2.68 -9.18
CA ASN A 91 -10.04 -2.65 -10.58
C ASN A 91 -8.93 -2.33 -11.60
N VAL A 92 -7.86 -1.67 -11.19
CA VAL A 92 -6.83 -1.17 -12.11
C VAL A 92 -5.47 -1.81 -11.83
N VAL A 93 -5.01 -1.78 -10.58
CA VAL A 93 -3.64 -2.18 -10.22
C VAL A 93 -3.49 -3.70 -10.20
N LEU A 94 -4.37 -4.41 -9.47
CA LEU A 94 -4.27 -5.88 -9.36
C LEU A 94 -4.36 -6.61 -10.70
N PRO A 95 -5.26 -6.24 -11.64
CA PRO A 95 -5.28 -6.87 -12.96
C PRO A 95 -4.00 -6.67 -13.80
N ARG A 96 -3.21 -5.63 -13.51
CA ARG A 96 -1.93 -5.35 -14.18
C ARG A 96 -0.75 -6.16 -13.63
N VAL A 97 -0.90 -6.75 -12.45
CA VAL A 97 0.14 -7.59 -11.86
C VAL A 97 0.29 -8.86 -12.70
N LYS A 98 1.53 -9.13 -13.14
CA LYS A 98 1.84 -10.31 -13.95
C LYS A 98 1.44 -11.59 -13.20
N ASP A 99 0.79 -12.51 -13.92
CA ASP A 99 0.33 -13.83 -13.43
C ASP A 99 -0.60 -13.74 -12.19
N PHE A 100 -1.37 -12.64 -12.08
CA PHE A 100 -2.28 -12.44 -10.97
C PHE A 100 -3.43 -13.46 -10.99
N ARG A 101 -3.55 -14.25 -9.92
CA ARG A 101 -4.60 -15.29 -9.74
C ARG A 101 -5.51 -15.03 -8.54
N GLY A 102 -5.57 -13.79 -8.09
CA GLY A 102 -6.28 -13.40 -6.86
C GLY A 102 -5.38 -13.40 -5.63
N LEU A 103 -5.75 -12.60 -4.64
CA LEU A 103 -5.06 -12.50 -3.36
C LEU A 103 -5.39 -13.73 -2.50
N ALA A 104 -4.38 -14.30 -1.85
CA ALA A 104 -4.55 -15.42 -0.92
C ALA A 104 -5.33 -14.98 0.33
N LEU A 105 -6.07 -15.87 0.95
CA LEU A 105 -6.77 -15.56 2.22
C LEU A 105 -5.80 -15.32 3.37
N SER A 106 -4.59 -15.85 3.29
CA SER A 106 -3.49 -15.58 4.21
C SER A 106 -3.02 -14.12 4.22
N ASN A 107 -3.35 -13.34 3.18
CA ASN A 107 -3.12 -11.90 3.15
C ASN A 107 -4.03 -11.13 4.13
N VAL A 108 -5.09 -11.77 4.63
CA VAL A 108 -5.96 -11.23 5.68
C VAL A 108 -5.50 -11.80 7.02
N ASP A 109 -5.02 -10.93 7.90
CA ASP A 109 -4.56 -11.31 9.23
C ASP A 109 -5.70 -11.62 10.21
N HIS A 110 -5.37 -11.98 11.46
CA HIS A 110 -6.37 -12.33 12.48
C HIS A 110 -7.28 -11.18 12.87
N ASP A 111 -6.78 -9.95 12.82
CA ASP A 111 -7.55 -8.72 13.07
C ASP A 111 -8.38 -8.26 11.85
N GLY A 112 -8.33 -9.02 10.75
CA GLY A 112 -9.03 -8.70 9.51
C GLY A 112 -8.30 -7.67 8.62
N ASN A 113 -7.06 -7.27 8.91
CA ASN A 113 -6.34 -6.36 8.02
C ASN A 113 -5.90 -7.10 6.76
N LEU A 114 -6.13 -6.48 5.60
CA LEU A 114 -5.67 -7.01 4.30
C LEU A 114 -4.33 -6.38 3.95
N ASN A 115 -3.32 -7.23 3.78
CA ASN A 115 -1.96 -6.82 3.41
C ASN A 115 -1.66 -7.21 1.95
N ILE A 116 -1.35 -6.22 1.12
CA ILE A 116 -1.01 -6.40 -0.28
C ILE A 116 0.40 -5.85 -0.51
N GLY A 117 1.30 -6.71 -0.99
CA GLY A 117 2.68 -6.31 -1.35
C GLY A 117 2.84 -6.19 -2.86
N PHE A 118 3.36 -5.07 -3.32
CA PHE A 118 3.82 -4.87 -4.69
C PHE A 118 5.34 -4.81 -4.72
N ARG A 119 5.95 -5.56 -5.64
CA ARG A 119 7.43 -5.62 -5.73
C ARG A 119 8.04 -4.31 -6.21
N ASP A 120 7.30 -3.61 -7.07
CA ASP A 120 7.71 -2.31 -7.61
C ASP A 120 6.50 -1.38 -7.79
N GLN A 121 6.77 -0.09 -7.94
CA GLN A 121 5.74 0.93 -8.15
C GLN A 121 5.22 0.99 -9.58
N LEU A 122 5.85 0.31 -10.53
CA LEU A 122 5.49 0.36 -11.95
C LEU A 122 4.16 -0.30 -12.28
N VAL A 123 3.59 -1.08 -11.34
CA VAL A 123 2.24 -1.63 -11.46
C VAL A 123 1.16 -0.52 -11.44
N PHE A 124 1.49 0.65 -10.89
CA PHE A 124 0.59 1.79 -10.86
C PHE A 124 0.66 2.56 -12.19
N PRO A 125 -0.49 2.77 -12.87
CA PRO A 125 -0.51 3.39 -14.21
C PRO A 125 -0.03 4.83 -14.26
N GLU A 126 -0.02 5.51 -13.11
CA GLU A 126 0.42 6.91 -13.00
C GLU A 126 1.94 7.07 -13.10
N ILE A 127 2.68 5.97 -12.91
CA ILE A 127 4.14 5.99 -12.95
C ILE A 127 4.63 5.66 -14.36
N ASN A 128 5.43 6.56 -14.90
CA ASN A 128 6.09 6.35 -16.19
C ASN A 128 7.41 5.61 -15.97
N PRO A 129 7.59 4.38 -16.51
CA PRO A 129 8.82 3.61 -16.36
C PRO A 129 10.09 4.32 -16.88
N GLU A 130 9.94 5.16 -17.91
CA GLU A 130 11.08 5.88 -18.50
C GLU A 130 11.61 7.02 -17.59
N LYS A 131 10.76 7.53 -16.71
CA LYS A 131 11.09 8.65 -15.80
C LYS A 131 11.48 8.17 -14.41
N SER A 132 11.07 6.99 -14.02
CA SER A 132 11.38 6.40 -12.72
C SER A 132 12.76 5.77 -12.75
N ARG A 133 13.68 6.30 -11.95
CA ARG A 133 15.08 5.86 -11.93
C ARG A 133 15.33 4.73 -10.94
N VAL A 134 14.46 4.59 -9.97
CA VAL A 134 14.65 3.68 -8.84
C VAL A 134 13.40 2.85 -8.64
N SER A 135 13.57 1.51 -8.55
CA SER A 135 12.47 0.61 -8.19
C SER A 135 12.40 0.44 -6.68
N PHE A 136 11.20 0.53 -6.14
CA PHE A 136 10.92 0.29 -4.72
C PHE A 136 9.60 -0.44 -4.52
N GLY A 137 9.56 -1.26 -3.47
CA GLY A 137 8.37 -2.00 -3.11
C GLY A 137 7.36 -1.14 -2.33
N ILE A 138 6.08 -1.42 -2.56
CA ILE A 138 4.97 -0.78 -1.86
C ILE A 138 4.16 -1.85 -1.12
N GLN A 139 3.91 -1.62 0.15
CA GLN A 139 2.97 -2.41 0.94
C GLN A 139 1.73 -1.57 1.23
N VAL A 140 0.57 -2.14 0.95
CA VAL A 140 -0.73 -1.54 1.24
C VAL A 140 -1.41 -2.40 2.29
N THR A 141 -1.78 -1.78 3.43
CA THR A 141 -2.55 -2.42 4.49
C THR A 141 -3.90 -1.74 4.60
N VAL A 142 -4.96 -2.49 4.33
CA VAL A 142 -6.36 -2.04 4.50
C VAL A 142 -6.84 -2.47 5.87
N VAL A 143 -7.27 -1.53 6.70
CA VAL A 143 -7.67 -1.76 8.08
C VAL A 143 -9.18 -1.61 8.20
N PRO A 144 -9.93 -2.69 8.56
CA PRO A 144 -11.36 -2.61 8.81
C PRO A 144 -11.64 -1.91 10.15
N LYS A 145 -12.89 -1.52 10.37
CA LYS A 145 -13.32 -0.98 11.68
C LYS A 145 -13.50 -2.10 12.71
N GLU A 146 -14.11 -3.18 12.29
CA GLU A 146 -14.36 -4.34 13.12
C GLU A 146 -13.21 -5.34 12.95
N ARG A 147 -12.67 -5.79 14.08
CA ARG A 147 -11.57 -6.75 14.12
C ARG A 147 -12.13 -8.18 14.07
N ASN A 148 -12.58 -8.58 12.91
CA ASN A 148 -13.07 -9.93 12.64
C ASN A 148 -12.60 -10.36 11.26
N ARG A 149 -11.81 -11.43 11.19
CA ARG A 149 -11.24 -11.94 9.95
C ARG A 149 -12.30 -12.38 8.94
N GLU A 150 -13.31 -13.13 9.38
CA GLU A 150 -14.36 -13.64 8.49
C GLU A 150 -15.20 -12.50 7.91
N GLY A 151 -15.69 -11.61 8.77
CA GLY A 151 -16.43 -10.42 8.34
C GLY A 151 -15.61 -9.51 7.43
N ALA A 152 -14.29 -9.40 7.67
CA ALA A 152 -13.39 -8.62 6.81
C ALA A 152 -13.23 -9.24 5.41
N ILE A 153 -13.16 -10.57 5.29
CA ILE A 153 -13.10 -11.27 3.99
C ILE A 153 -14.34 -10.95 3.15
N ASP A 154 -15.53 -11.04 3.75
CA ASP A 154 -16.78 -10.75 3.06
C ASP A 154 -16.87 -9.25 2.69
N LEU A 155 -16.41 -8.39 3.58
CA LEU A 155 -16.28 -6.96 3.32
C LEU A 155 -15.40 -6.68 2.10
N TYR A 156 -14.20 -7.25 2.04
CA TYR A 156 -13.29 -7.04 0.90
C TYR A 156 -13.86 -7.58 -0.41
N ARG A 157 -14.53 -8.72 -0.39
CA ARG A 157 -15.24 -9.26 -1.56
C ARG A 157 -16.35 -8.31 -2.03
N SER A 158 -17.11 -7.73 -1.10
CA SER A 158 -18.15 -6.74 -1.43
C SER A 158 -17.61 -5.46 -2.05
N HIS A 159 -16.36 -5.11 -1.71
CA HIS A 159 -15.61 -3.99 -2.33
C HIS A 159 -14.94 -4.36 -3.66
N GLY A 160 -15.14 -5.58 -4.17
CA GLY A 160 -14.57 -6.02 -5.44
C GLY A 160 -13.10 -6.46 -5.36
N VAL A 161 -12.56 -6.64 -4.16
CA VAL A 161 -11.19 -7.17 -4.00
C VAL A 161 -11.18 -8.65 -4.38
N PRO A 162 -10.34 -9.06 -5.34
CA PRO A 162 -10.32 -10.44 -5.85
C PRO A 162 -9.57 -11.37 -4.89
N LEU A 163 -10.23 -11.80 -3.82
CA LEU A 163 -9.73 -12.83 -2.90
C LEU A 163 -10.01 -14.24 -3.45
N ARG A 164 -9.04 -15.13 -3.33
CA ARG A 164 -9.23 -16.55 -3.66
C ARG A 164 -10.31 -17.17 -2.77
N ARG A 165 -10.93 -18.23 -3.27
CA ARG A 165 -11.94 -18.97 -2.49
C ARG A 165 -11.32 -19.87 -1.43
N SER A 166 -10.11 -20.37 -1.69
CA SER A 166 -9.30 -21.18 -0.76
C SER A 166 -7.82 -20.91 -1.04
N ASP A 167 -6.95 -21.17 -0.07
CA ASP A 167 -5.49 -21.04 -0.20
C ASP A 167 -4.81 -22.23 -0.91
N LYS A 168 -5.59 -23.08 -1.62
CA LYS A 168 -5.07 -24.20 -2.41
C LYS A 168 -4.58 -23.78 -3.77
#